data_914aa9236c876c2cc47c91d545f0e66f
#
_entry.id   914aa9236c876c2cc47c91d545f0e66f
#
_cell.length_a   1.000
_cell.length_b   1.000
_cell.length_c   1.000
_cell.angle_alpha   90.00
_cell.angle_beta   90.00
_cell.angle_gamma   90.00
#
_symmetry.space_group_name_H-M   'P 1'
#
loop_
_entity.id
_entity.type
_entity.pdbx_description
1 polymer ?
#
loop_
_entity_poly.entity_id
_entity_poly.type
_entity_poly.pdbx_seq_one_letter_code
_entity_poly.pdbx_strand_id
1 'polypeptide(L)'
;VLSHGAARGLLVLLWLLHWLPLPLLAALGWGLGSLLYLVGGSRRRIARRNIELCLPELSPVQREALIREHFRWLGRSLLERGLLWYASPERLRKLIHIEGEVGFAETHPGAVMWLVPHFLALDVAGAASQLFQKRWVGSIYQRQSNPVFDAAMRQGRLRHGGGEVFSRRETALPLVRAIKRGAVF
;
A
#
# COMPACT_ATOMS: atom_id res chain seq x y z
N VAL A 1 -5.76 -15.81 13.45
CA VAL A 1 -5.39 -16.06 12.04
C VAL A 1 -6.69 -16.12 11.23
N LEU A 2 -6.76 -15.37 10.11
CA LEU A 2 -7.92 -15.37 9.23
C LEU A 2 -8.11 -16.78 8.63
N SER A 3 -9.32 -17.33 8.66
CA SER A 3 -9.60 -18.61 7.98
C SER A 3 -9.53 -18.45 6.45
N HIS A 4 -9.32 -19.53 5.71
CA HIS A 4 -9.29 -19.48 4.24
C HIS A 4 -10.61 -18.98 3.65
N GLY A 5 -11.74 -19.37 4.24
CA GLY A 5 -13.06 -18.88 3.84
C GLY A 5 -13.23 -17.38 4.06
N ALA A 6 -12.84 -16.88 5.22
CA ALA A 6 -12.89 -15.44 5.52
C ALA A 6 -11.95 -14.62 4.61
N ALA A 7 -10.77 -15.17 4.27
CA ALA A 7 -9.87 -14.52 3.32
C ALA A 7 -10.50 -14.42 1.92
N ARG A 8 -11.13 -15.49 1.43
CA ARG A 8 -11.86 -15.47 0.15
C ARG A 8 -13.02 -14.47 0.17
N GLY A 9 -13.82 -14.46 1.24
CA GLY A 9 -14.91 -13.50 1.40
C GLY A 9 -14.42 -12.04 1.37
N LEU A 10 -13.30 -11.74 2.04
CA LEU A 10 -12.67 -10.42 1.98
C LEU A 10 -12.21 -10.06 0.56
N LEU A 11 -11.60 -11.01 -0.18
CA LEU A 11 -11.17 -10.77 -1.55
C LEU A 11 -12.35 -10.51 -2.50
N VAL A 12 -13.45 -11.26 -2.35
CA VAL A 12 -14.69 -11.02 -3.09
C VAL A 12 -15.26 -9.64 -2.76
N LEU A 13 -15.26 -9.24 -1.49
CA LEU A 13 -15.69 -7.92 -1.07
C LEU A 13 -14.83 -6.82 -1.72
N LEU A 14 -13.51 -6.94 -1.67
CA LEU A 14 -12.60 -5.99 -2.32
C LEU A 14 -12.82 -5.95 -3.84
N TRP A 15 -13.09 -7.10 -4.45
CA TRP A 15 -13.42 -7.18 -5.87
C TRP A 15 -14.76 -6.47 -6.17
N LEU A 16 -15.78 -6.62 -5.36
CA LEU A 16 -17.04 -5.89 -5.53
C LEU A 16 -16.85 -4.38 -5.35
N LEU A 17 -16.11 -3.98 -4.34
CA LEU A 17 -15.87 -2.58 -4.00
C LEU A 17 -15.05 -1.83 -5.07
N HIS A 18 -14.22 -2.52 -5.86
CA HIS A 18 -13.42 -1.83 -6.88
C HIS A 18 -14.25 -1.19 -8.00
N TRP A 19 -15.50 -1.58 -8.19
CA TRP A 19 -16.42 -0.97 -9.14
C TRP A 19 -16.95 0.39 -8.71
N LEU A 20 -16.93 0.68 -7.41
CA LEU A 20 -17.46 1.92 -6.86
C LEU A 20 -16.64 3.14 -7.30
N PRO A 21 -17.28 4.31 -7.50
CA PRO A 21 -16.58 5.59 -7.64
C PRO A 21 -15.69 5.86 -6.43
N LEU A 22 -14.50 6.47 -6.66
CA LEU A 22 -13.54 6.74 -5.60
C LEU A 22 -14.12 7.55 -4.42
N PRO A 23 -14.96 8.58 -4.61
CA PRO A 23 -15.55 9.31 -3.47
C PRO A 23 -16.42 8.43 -2.57
N LEU A 24 -17.20 7.51 -3.16
CA LEU A 24 -18.04 6.60 -2.39
C LEU A 24 -17.18 5.58 -1.63
N LEU A 25 -16.17 5.02 -2.30
CA LEU A 25 -15.22 4.11 -1.67
C LEU A 25 -14.45 4.78 -0.52
N ALA A 26 -14.07 6.04 -0.70
CA ALA A 26 -13.43 6.85 0.33
C ALA A 26 -14.36 7.09 1.55
N ALA A 27 -15.63 7.41 1.31
CA ALA A 27 -16.60 7.59 2.38
C ALA A 27 -16.82 6.29 3.19
N LEU A 28 -16.96 5.15 2.51
CA LEU A 28 -17.02 3.84 3.16
C LEU A 28 -15.74 3.52 3.95
N GLY A 29 -14.58 3.85 3.38
CA GLY A 29 -13.29 3.70 4.05
C GLY A 29 -13.16 4.57 5.31
N TRP A 30 -13.65 5.79 5.27
CA TRP A 30 -13.69 6.67 6.46
C TRP A 30 -14.62 6.12 7.55
N GLY A 31 -15.78 5.58 7.17
CA GLY A 31 -16.68 4.87 8.09
C GLY A 31 -15.99 3.67 8.74
N LEU A 32 -15.35 2.82 7.94
CA LEU A 32 -14.55 1.69 8.43
C LEU A 32 -13.44 2.15 9.37
N GLY A 33 -12.68 3.19 9.00
CA GLY A 33 -11.61 3.74 9.82
C GLY A 33 -12.11 4.29 11.15
N SER A 34 -13.26 4.97 11.16
CA SER A 34 -13.89 5.43 12.38
C SER A 34 -14.32 4.27 13.28
N LEU A 35 -14.87 3.19 12.70
CA LEU A 35 -15.18 1.97 13.44
C LEU A 35 -13.91 1.32 14.02
N LEU A 36 -12.86 1.21 13.23
CA LEU A 36 -11.56 0.68 13.68
C LEU A 36 -10.96 1.52 14.81
N TYR A 37 -11.14 2.84 14.78
CA TYR A 37 -10.73 3.71 15.88
C TYR A 37 -11.51 3.39 17.16
N LEU A 38 -12.81 3.15 17.08
CA LEU A 38 -13.65 2.84 18.24
C LEU A 38 -13.29 1.49 18.88
N VAL A 39 -13.15 0.43 18.05
CA VAL A 39 -12.92 -0.93 18.56
C VAL A 39 -11.43 -1.25 18.74
N GLY A 40 -10.52 -0.53 18.09
CA GLY A 40 -9.09 -0.82 18.03
C GLY A 40 -8.28 -0.31 19.22
N GLY A 41 -8.72 -0.51 20.46
CA GLY A 41 -8.13 0.07 21.67
C GLY A 41 -6.62 -0.12 21.80
N SER A 42 -6.08 -1.31 21.50
CA SER A 42 -4.62 -1.58 21.52
C SER A 42 -3.87 -0.77 20.45
N ARG A 43 -4.37 -0.76 19.22
CA ARG A 43 -3.75 -0.01 18.11
C ARG A 43 -3.81 1.49 18.33
N ARG A 44 -4.90 1.98 18.90
CA ARG A 44 -5.06 3.39 19.29
C ARG A 44 -4.06 3.80 20.38
N ARG A 45 -3.79 2.94 21.39
CA ARG A 45 -2.76 3.22 22.39
C ARG A 45 -1.37 3.31 21.77
N ILE A 46 -1.04 2.42 20.83
CA ILE A 46 0.25 2.46 20.13
C ILE A 46 0.36 3.75 19.29
N ALA A 47 -0.69 4.10 18.54
CA ALA A 47 -0.70 5.33 17.74
C ALA A 47 -0.53 6.57 18.62
N ARG A 48 -1.25 6.63 19.75
CA ARG A 48 -1.12 7.73 20.72
C ARG A 48 0.31 7.85 21.23
N ARG A 49 0.91 6.74 21.66
CA ARG A 49 2.29 6.75 22.16
C ARG A 49 3.30 7.20 21.10
N ASN A 50 3.13 6.75 19.86
CA ASN A 50 4.01 7.16 18.76
C ASN A 50 3.90 8.66 18.50
N ILE A 51 2.67 9.21 18.45
CA ILE A 51 2.46 10.65 18.22
C ILE A 51 3.00 11.47 19.39
N GLU A 52 2.82 11.03 20.63
CA GLU A 52 3.41 11.68 21.81
C GLU A 52 4.93 11.78 21.74
N LEU A 53 5.58 10.73 21.21
CA LEU A 53 7.04 10.68 21.08
C LEU A 53 7.57 11.48 19.89
N CYS A 54 6.87 11.42 18.75
CA CYS A 54 7.35 12.01 17.50
C CYS A 54 6.92 13.47 17.33
N LEU A 55 5.82 13.89 17.97
CA LEU A 55 5.22 15.23 17.85
C LEU A 55 4.88 15.77 19.26
N PRO A 56 5.89 15.94 20.13
CA PRO A 56 5.67 16.37 21.51
C PRO A 56 5.10 17.80 21.63
N GLU A 57 5.29 18.62 20.60
CA GLU A 57 4.80 20.02 20.50
C GLU A 57 3.29 20.11 20.32
N LEU A 58 2.62 19.05 19.84
CA LEU A 58 1.17 19.06 19.65
C LEU A 58 0.43 18.96 20.99
N SER A 59 -0.63 19.74 21.12
CA SER A 59 -1.56 19.64 22.24
C SER A 59 -2.29 18.28 22.27
N PRO A 60 -2.80 17.82 23.41
CA PRO A 60 -3.55 16.56 23.50
C PRO A 60 -4.75 16.50 22.54
N VAL A 61 -5.41 17.61 22.28
CA VAL A 61 -6.54 17.71 21.34
C VAL A 61 -6.07 17.50 19.90
N GLN A 62 -4.96 18.13 19.50
CA GLN A 62 -4.36 17.98 18.17
C GLN A 62 -3.87 16.54 17.94
N ARG A 63 -3.22 15.93 18.93
CA ARG A 63 -2.79 14.53 18.85
C ARG A 63 -3.96 13.59 18.65
N GLU A 64 -5.05 13.78 19.40
CA GLU A 64 -6.23 12.92 19.28
C GLU A 64 -6.93 13.11 17.93
N ALA A 65 -6.98 14.33 17.40
CA ALA A 65 -7.49 14.59 16.05
C ALA A 65 -6.67 13.86 14.98
N LEU A 66 -5.33 13.94 15.08
CA LEU A 66 -4.41 13.26 14.17
C LEU A 66 -4.55 11.72 14.22
N ILE A 67 -4.76 11.16 15.42
CA ILE A 67 -5.00 9.71 15.57
C ILE A 67 -6.30 9.31 14.87
N ARG A 68 -7.38 10.06 15.03
CA ARG A 68 -8.66 9.78 14.36
C ARG A 68 -8.53 9.87 12.85
N GLU A 69 -7.83 10.86 12.37
CA GLU A 69 -7.56 11.03 10.95
C GLU A 69 -6.72 9.87 10.39
N HIS A 70 -5.66 9.47 11.09
CA HIS A 70 -4.86 8.29 10.74
C HIS A 70 -5.73 7.03 10.58
N PHE A 71 -6.66 6.78 11.51
CA PHE A 71 -7.54 5.62 11.40
C PHE A 71 -8.51 5.72 10.22
N ARG A 72 -9.01 6.92 9.89
CA ARG A 72 -9.83 7.15 8.68
C ARG A 72 -9.05 6.85 7.41
N TRP A 73 -7.83 7.33 7.31
CA TRP A 73 -6.94 7.01 6.19
C TRP A 73 -6.58 5.53 6.13
N LEU A 74 -6.38 4.87 7.27
CA LEU A 74 -6.18 3.42 7.33
C LEU A 74 -7.39 2.67 6.75
N GLY A 75 -8.60 3.03 7.15
CA GLY A 75 -9.82 2.43 6.61
C GLY A 75 -9.96 2.62 5.10
N ARG A 76 -9.64 3.82 4.57
CA ARG A 76 -9.57 4.07 3.13
C ARG A 76 -8.55 3.17 2.44
N SER A 77 -7.33 3.16 2.93
CA SER A 77 -6.24 2.35 2.35
C SER A 77 -6.59 0.87 2.28
N LEU A 78 -7.34 0.34 3.25
CA LEU A 78 -7.80 -1.04 3.25
C LEU A 78 -8.80 -1.33 2.12
N LEU A 79 -9.77 -0.44 1.90
CA LEU A 79 -10.80 -0.63 0.85
C LEU A 79 -10.27 -0.26 -0.54
N GLU A 80 -9.47 0.79 -0.66
CA GLU A 80 -8.84 1.23 -1.91
C GLU A 80 -7.87 0.18 -2.48
N ARG A 81 -7.41 -0.75 -1.65
CA ARG A 81 -6.66 -1.93 -2.11
C ARG A 81 -7.41 -2.73 -3.17
N GLY A 82 -8.75 -2.76 -3.12
CA GLY A 82 -9.57 -3.35 -4.17
C GLY A 82 -9.38 -2.68 -5.53
N LEU A 83 -9.30 -1.34 -5.57
CA LEU A 83 -8.97 -0.60 -6.81
C LEU A 83 -7.58 -1.01 -7.34
N LEU A 84 -6.56 -0.99 -6.48
CA LEU A 84 -5.20 -1.32 -6.88
C LEU A 84 -5.05 -2.74 -7.41
N TRP A 85 -5.84 -3.69 -6.89
CA TRP A 85 -5.74 -5.10 -7.24
C TRP A 85 -6.68 -5.53 -8.37
N TYR A 86 -7.74 -4.78 -8.68
CA TYR A 86 -8.77 -5.25 -9.60
C TYR A 86 -9.17 -4.24 -10.68
N ALA A 87 -8.99 -2.93 -10.46
CA ALA A 87 -9.36 -1.93 -11.46
C ALA A 87 -8.43 -1.97 -12.69
N SER A 88 -8.91 -1.53 -13.84
CA SER A 88 -8.09 -1.50 -15.06
C SER A 88 -6.92 -0.50 -14.94
N PRO A 89 -5.80 -0.73 -15.66
CA PRO A 89 -4.69 0.21 -15.68
C PRO A 89 -5.10 1.63 -16.11
N GLU A 90 -6.04 1.74 -17.06
CA GLU A 90 -6.55 3.02 -17.56
C GLU A 90 -7.31 3.79 -16.47
N ARG A 91 -8.11 3.06 -15.68
CA ARG A 91 -8.81 3.66 -14.54
C ARG A 91 -7.83 4.14 -13.47
N LEU A 92 -6.82 3.33 -13.15
CA LEU A 92 -5.81 3.71 -12.17
C LEU A 92 -4.99 4.91 -12.63
N ARG A 93 -4.60 4.99 -13.91
CA ARG A 93 -3.90 6.15 -14.46
C ARG A 93 -4.70 7.45 -14.36
N LYS A 94 -6.03 7.37 -14.40
CA LYS A 94 -6.90 8.54 -14.18
C LYS A 94 -7.03 8.94 -12.71
N LEU A 95 -6.84 8.02 -11.78
CA LEU A 95 -7.01 8.24 -10.34
C LEU A 95 -5.70 8.58 -9.63
N ILE A 96 -4.56 8.10 -10.14
CA ILE A 96 -3.24 8.32 -9.55
C ILE A 96 -2.61 9.54 -10.23
N HIS A 97 -2.32 10.54 -9.43
CA HIS A 97 -1.57 11.72 -9.85
C HIS A 97 -0.15 11.63 -9.30
N ILE A 98 0.85 11.90 -10.16
CA ILE A 98 2.27 11.81 -9.81
C ILE A 98 2.89 13.19 -9.99
N GLU A 99 3.64 13.62 -8.98
CA GLU A 99 4.38 14.89 -8.99
C GLU A 99 5.85 14.65 -8.63
N GLY A 100 6.73 15.52 -9.11
CA GLY A 100 8.16 15.48 -8.82
C GLY A 100 8.99 14.77 -9.89
N GLU A 101 10.22 14.44 -9.54
CA GLU A 101 11.25 13.87 -10.46
C GLU A 101 11.06 12.37 -10.73
N VAL A 102 9.83 11.94 -11.02
CA VAL A 102 9.50 10.53 -11.24
C VAL A 102 10.16 9.92 -12.49
N GLY A 103 10.57 10.76 -13.43
CA GLY A 103 11.32 10.36 -14.62
C GLY A 103 12.82 10.08 -14.39
N PHE A 104 13.35 10.38 -13.20
CA PHE A 104 14.77 10.20 -12.89
C PHE A 104 15.26 8.77 -13.16
N ALA A 105 14.48 7.77 -12.75
CA ALA A 105 14.84 6.37 -12.94
C ALA A 105 14.93 5.96 -14.42
N GLU A 106 14.19 6.62 -15.31
CA GLU A 106 14.20 6.32 -16.76
C GLU A 106 15.43 6.91 -17.46
N THR A 107 15.93 8.03 -16.99
CA THR A 107 17.05 8.77 -17.59
C THR A 107 18.40 8.41 -16.98
N HIS A 108 18.41 7.89 -15.74
CA HIS A 108 19.64 7.52 -15.05
C HIS A 108 20.19 6.20 -15.57
N PRO A 109 21.46 6.12 -16.05
CA PRO A 109 21.99 4.90 -16.68
C PRO A 109 22.29 3.78 -15.68
N GLY A 110 22.44 4.09 -14.39
CA GLY A 110 22.81 3.16 -13.34
C GLY A 110 21.61 2.56 -12.60
N ALA A 111 21.94 1.82 -11.55
CA ALA A 111 20.96 1.31 -10.59
C ALA A 111 20.27 2.47 -9.85
N VAL A 112 18.97 2.36 -9.64
CA VAL A 112 18.18 3.34 -8.88
C VAL A 112 17.48 2.63 -7.73
N MET A 113 17.57 3.21 -6.55
CA MET A 113 16.86 2.74 -5.37
C MET A 113 15.99 3.89 -4.84
N TRP A 114 14.68 3.67 -4.78
CA TRP A 114 13.74 4.61 -4.18
C TRP A 114 13.65 4.40 -2.68
N LEU A 115 13.88 5.44 -1.91
CA LEU A 115 13.55 5.43 -0.49
C LEU A 115 12.06 5.72 -0.34
N VAL A 116 11.27 4.70 -0.12
CA VAL A 116 9.81 4.80 0.03
C VAL A 116 9.41 4.59 1.49
N PRO A 117 9.03 5.65 2.23
CA PRO A 117 8.59 5.50 3.60
C PRO A 117 7.30 4.67 3.72
N HIS A 118 7.14 3.97 4.85
CA HIS A 118 5.96 3.15 5.11
C HIS A 118 4.74 4.01 5.49
N PHE A 119 4.28 4.83 4.55
CA PHE A 119 3.00 5.53 4.67
C PHE A 119 1.82 4.62 4.33
N LEU A 120 0.62 5.02 4.72
CA LEU A 120 -0.62 4.27 4.44
C LEU A 120 -0.84 4.04 2.93
N ALA A 121 -0.36 4.96 2.09
CA ALA A 121 -0.46 4.88 0.63
C ALA A 121 0.68 4.09 -0.05
N LEU A 122 1.48 3.31 0.68
CA LEU A 122 2.61 2.56 0.12
C LEU A 122 2.21 1.66 -1.07
N ASP A 123 1.06 1.00 -1.01
CA ASP A 123 0.57 0.17 -2.12
C ASP A 123 0.19 1.01 -3.35
N VAL A 124 -0.21 2.27 -3.18
CA VAL A 124 -0.44 3.22 -4.30
C VAL A 124 0.87 3.56 -4.99
N ALA A 125 1.94 3.85 -4.22
CA ALA A 125 3.27 4.11 -4.77
C ALA A 125 3.80 2.91 -5.56
N GLY A 126 3.59 1.68 -5.05
CA GLY A 126 3.94 0.46 -5.76
C GLY A 126 3.18 0.25 -7.08
N ALA A 127 1.88 0.55 -7.11
CA ALA A 127 1.08 0.50 -8.35
C ALA A 127 1.50 1.62 -9.31
N ALA A 128 1.75 2.82 -8.81
CA ALA A 128 2.19 3.97 -9.60
C ALA A 128 3.52 3.68 -10.30
N SER A 129 4.51 3.15 -9.58
CA SER A 129 5.81 2.83 -10.17
C SER A 129 5.69 1.81 -11.30
N GLN A 130 4.84 0.79 -11.20
CA GLN A 130 4.61 -0.15 -12.30
C GLN A 130 3.81 0.44 -13.48
N LEU A 131 2.87 1.35 -13.22
CA LEU A 131 2.02 1.93 -14.25
C LEU A 131 2.71 3.02 -15.06
N PHE A 132 3.62 3.76 -14.45
CA PHE A 132 4.20 4.97 -15.05
C PHE A 132 5.70 4.88 -15.34
N GLN A 133 6.40 3.86 -14.80
CA GLN A 133 7.79 3.58 -15.15
C GLN A 133 7.88 2.48 -16.20
N LYS A 134 8.88 2.58 -17.08
CA LYS A 134 9.21 1.57 -18.09
C LYS A 134 10.19 0.54 -17.55
N ARG A 135 11.06 0.96 -16.65
CA ARG A 135 12.04 0.06 -16.02
C ARG A 135 11.34 -0.92 -15.10
N TRP A 136 11.92 -2.10 -15.02
CA TRP A 136 11.47 -3.16 -14.14
C TRP A 136 11.59 -2.76 -12.66
N VAL A 137 10.54 -2.96 -11.89
CA VAL A 137 10.44 -2.50 -10.50
C VAL A 137 10.49 -3.70 -9.56
N GLY A 138 11.47 -3.71 -8.65
CA GLY A 138 11.58 -4.69 -7.58
C GLY A 138 11.11 -4.14 -6.25
N SER A 139 10.57 -4.99 -5.41
CA SER A 139 10.27 -4.61 -4.03
C SER A 139 10.41 -5.80 -3.08
N ILE A 140 10.73 -5.50 -1.81
CA ILE A 140 10.78 -6.51 -0.76
C ILE A 140 9.43 -6.55 -0.05
N TYR A 141 8.92 -7.74 0.22
CA TYR A 141 7.67 -7.89 0.97
C TYR A 141 7.78 -8.90 2.10
N GLN A 142 6.90 -8.77 3.06
CA GLN A 142 6.69 -9.78 4.08
C GLN A 142 5.55 -10.70 3.68
N ARG A 143 5.85 -12.01 3.58
CA ARG A 143 4.86 -13.05 3.32
C ARG A 143 3.77 -13.03 4.38
N GLN A 144 2.52 -13.06 3.95
CA GLN A 144 1.36 -13.10 4.84
C GLN A 144 1.13 -14.51 5.40
N SER A 145 0.58 -14.58 6.61
CA SER A 145 0.30 -15.88 7.27
C SER A 145 -0.81 -16.68 6.60
N ASN A 146 -1.77 -16.01 5.96
CA ASN A 146 -2.82 -16.67 5.20
C ASN A 146 -2.39 -16.82 3.73
N PRO A 147 -2.23 -18.05 3.20
CA PRO A 147 -1.72 -18.26 1.85
C PRO A 147 -2.65 -17.75 0.74
N VAL A 148 -3.97 -17.75 0.96
CA VAL A 148 -4.95 -17.22 0.00
C VAL A 148 -4.78 -15.72 -0.15
N PHE A 149 -4.64 -15.02 0.98
CA PHE A 149 -4.43 -13.57 0.98
C PHE A 149 -3.04 -13.21 0.46
N ASP A 150 -2.01 -14.00 0.80
CA ASP A 150 -0.64 -13.81 0.31
C ASP A 150 -0.56 -13.90 -1.23
N ALA A 151 -1.18 -14.93 -1.81
CA ALA A 151 -1.25 -15.10 -3.25
C ALA A 151 -1.96 -13.92 -3.94
N ALA A 152 -3.12 -13.51 -3.42
CA ALA A 152 -3.86 -12.37 -3.95
C ALA A 152 -3.08 -11.05 -3.85
N MET A 153 -2.39 -10.82 -2.74
CA MET A 153 -1.54 -9.63 -2.55
C MET A 153 -0.38 -9.60 -3.55
N ARG A 154 0.32 -10.73 -3.73
CA ARG A 154 1.39 -10.84 -4.74
C ARG A 154 0.88 -10.58 -6.15
N GLN A 155 -0.22 -11.24 -6.52
CA GLN A 155 -0.86 -11.04 -7.82
C GLN A 155 -1.29 -9.59 -8.01
N GLY A 156 -1.93 -8.99 -7.02
CA GLY A 156 -2.38 -7.60 -7.06
C GLY A 156 -1.23 -6.60 -7.21
N ARG A 157 -0.10 -6.86 -6.53
CA ARG A 157 1.10 -6.01 -6.64
C ARG A 157 1.85 -6.13 -7.96
N LEU A 158 1.75 -7.27 -8.64
CA LEU A 158 2.50 -7.54 -9.88
C LEU A 158 1.66 -7.37 -11.15
N ARG A 159 0.38 -7.08 -11.01
CA ARG A 159 -0.57 -7.14 -12.12
C ARG A 159 -0.39 -6.08 -13.20
N HIS A 160 0.34 -5.02 -12.92
CA HIS A 160 0.57 -3.93 -13.88
C HIS A 160 1.83 -4.13 -14.72
N GLY A 161 2.49 -5.28 -14.58
CA GLY A 161 3.64 -5.71 -15.36
C GLY A 161 4.97 -5.15 -14.86
N GLY A 162 6.08 -5.69 -15.38
CA GLY A 162 7.40 -5.13 -15.20
C GLY A 162 7.97 -5.15 -13.77
N GLY A 163 7.51 -6.06 -12.90
CA GLY A 163 7.98 -6.08 -11.53
C GLY A 163 8.19 -7.46 -10.93
N GLU A 164 8.86 -7.51 -9.79
CA GLU A 164 9.01 -8.68 -8.94
C GLU A 164 8.95 -8.31 -7.46
N VAL A 165 8.40 -9.20 -6.65
CA VAL A 165 8.39 -9.06 -5.19
C VAL A 165 9.25 -10.14 -4.57
N PHE A 166 10.25 -9.72 -3.81
CA PHE A 166 11.19 -10.59 -3.10
C PHE A 166 10.73 -10.78 -1.66
N SER A 167 10.71 -12.01 -1.19
CA SER A 167 10.42 -12.25 0.22
C SER A 167 11.62 -11.80 1.07
N ARG A 168 11.37 -11.08 2.17
CA ARG A 168 12.41 -10.69 3.13
C ARG A 168 13.16 -11.89 3.74
N ARG A 169 12.65 -13.12 3.59
CA ARG A 169 13.29 -14.37 4.06
C ARG A 169 14.21 -14.99 3.01
N GLU A 170 14.19 -14.51 1.80
CA GLU A 170 15.10 -14.94 0.74
C GLU A 170 16.46 -14.30 0.94
N THR A 171 17.49 -14.89 0.31
CA THR A 171 18.83 -14.29 0.29
C THR A 171 18.82 -12.97 -0.51
N ALA A 172 19.75 -12.08 -0.22
CA ALA A 172 19.88 -10.83 -0.98
C ALA A 172 20.35 -11.02 -2.43
N LEU A 173 20.82 -12.22 -2.79
CA LEU A 173 21.43 -12.46 -4.10
C LEU A 173 20.47 -12.23 -5.30
N PRO A 174 19.21 -12.69 -5.31
CA PRO A 174 18.26 -12.35 -6.37
C PRO A 174 18.04 -10.85 -6.51
N LEU A 175 17.92 -10.14 -5.38
CA LEU A 175 17.80 -8.69 -5.33
C LEU A 175 18.98 -7.99 -6.00
N VAL A 176 20.20 -8.34 -5.59
CA VAL A 176 21.43 -7.76 -6.15
C VAL A 176 21.54 -8.04 -7.66
N ARG A 177 21.18 -9.25 -8.11
CA ARG A 177 21.15 -9.59 -9.54
C ARG A 177 20.15 -8.74 -10.31
N ALA A 178 18.97 -8.48 -9.75
CA ALA A 178 17.95 -7.65 -10.36
C ALA A 178 18.43 -6.19 -10.49
N ILE A 179 19.01 -5.63 -9.43
CA ILE A 179 19.62 -4.29 -9.45
C ILE A 179 20.69 -4.18 -10.53
N LYS A 180 21.61 -5.17 -10.63
CA LYS A 180 22.65 -5.21 -11.66
C LYS A 180 22.11 -5.29 -13.09
N ARG A 181 20.90 -5.81 -13.28
CA ARG A 181 20.20 -5.84 -14.57
C ARG A 181 19.42 -4.55 -14.86
N GLY A 182 19.55 -3.54 -14.01
CA GLY A 182 18.89 -2.25 -14.20
C GLY A 182 17.50 -2.12 -13.59
N ALA A 183 17.10 -3.01 -12.67
CA ALA A 183 15.87 -2.85 -11.93
C ALA A 183 15.90 -1.59 -11.05
N VAL A 184 14.73 -1.03 -10.84
CA VAL A 184 14.48 0.02 -9.86
C VAL A 184 13.95 -0.62 -8.58
N PHE A 185 14.45 -0.22 -7.41
CA PHE A 185 14.05 -0.73 -6.10
C PHE A 185 13.62 0.36 -5.16
#